data_7776af7d26f1793993ef5921ca74265c
#
_entry.id   7776af7d26f1793993ef5921ca74265c
#
_cell.length_a   1.000
_cell.length_b   1.000
_cell.length_c   1.000
_cell.angle_alpha   90.00
_cell.angle_beta   90.00
_cell.angle_gamma   90.00
#
_symmetry.space_group_name_H-M   'P 1'
#
loop_
_entity.id
_entity.type
_entity.pdbx_description
1 polymer ?
#
loop_
_entity_poly.entity_id
_entity_poly.type
_entity_poly.pdbx_seq_one_letter_code
_entity_poly.pdbx_strand_id
1 'polypeptide(L)' 'MSYPSTLAEIERLRQTLRNTKEWGKRKKIKAKIKALVKEKEKYETVYFGKVLG' A
#
# COMPACT_ATOMS: atom_id res chain seq x y z
N MET A 1 -12.60 1.60 2.90
CA MET A 1 -11.60 2.44 2.23
C MET A 1 -11.74 2.28 0.73
N SER A 2 -11.75 3.37 0.00
CA SER A 2 -11.90 3.32 -1.45
C SER A 2 -10.54 3.13 -2.12
N TYR A 3 -10.57 2.75 -3.39
CA TYR A 3 -9.35 2.55 -4.15
C TYR A 3 -8.46 3.81 -4.16
N PRO A 4 -8.99 5.01 -4.46
CA PRO A 4 -8.16 6.21 -4.41
C PRO A 4 -7.57 6.49 -3.02
N SER A 5 -8.34 6.23 -1.97
CA SER A 5 -7.85 6.41 -0.62
C SER A 5 -6.73 5.44 -0.30
N THR A 6 -6.84 4.21 -0.78
CA THR A 6 -5.81 3.21 -0.57
C THR A 6 -4.51 3.63 -1.26
N LEU A 7 -4.62 4.13 -2.49
CA LEU A 7 -3.44 4.60 -3.21
C LEU A 7 -2.78 5.78 -2.49
N ALA A 8 -3.58 6.71 -2.01
CA ALA A 8 -3.07 7.86 -1.29
C ALA A 8 -2.35 7.44 -0.01
N GLU A 9 -2.90 6.47 0.68
CA GLU A 9 -2.30 5.98 1.92
C GLU A 9 -0.97 5.28 1.66
N ILE A 10 -0.90 4.48 0.61
CA ILE A 10 0.34 3.82 0.22
C ILE A 10 1.41 4.86 -0.08
N GLU A 11 1.06 5.88 -0.83
CA GLU A 11 1.98 6.94 -1.19
C GLU A 11 2.51 7.67 0.04
N ARG A 12 1.60 7.98 0.96
CA ARG A 12 1.94 8.64 2.20
C ARG A 12 2.91 7.79 3.03
N LEU A 13 2.63 6.52 3.14
CA LEU A 13 3.49 5.62 3.90
C LEU A 13 4.86 5.46 3.26
N ARG A 14 4.91 5.45 1.94
CA ARG A 14 6.19 5.40 1.23
C ARG A 14 7.04 6.62 1.53
N GLN A 15 6.41 7.79 1.55
CA GLN A 15 7.12 9.01 1.89
C GLN A 15 7.62 8.99 3.32
N THR A 16 6.78 8.54 4.23
CA THR A 16 7.18 8.39 5.62
C THR A 16 8.36 7.43 5.75
N LEU A 17 8.32 6.35 4.99
CA LEU A 17 9.41 5.38 5.01
C LEU A 17 10.73 6.00 4.56
N ARG A 18 10.69 6.82 3.52
CA ARG A 18 11.88 7.50 3.01
C ARG A 18 12.50 8.41 4.06
N ASN A 19 11.66 9.04 4.88
CA ASN A 19 12.11 9.97 5.89
C ASN A 19 12.43 9.30 7.23
N THR A 20 12.12 8.04 7.38
CA THR A 20 12.34 7.31 8.61
C THR A 20 13.65 6.57 8.53
N LYS A 21 14.51 6.80 9.52
CA LYS A 21 15.82 6.15 9.57
C LYS A 21 15.86 4.99 10.57
N GLU A 22 14.93 4.98 11.51
CA GLU A 22 14.91 3.92 12.52
C GLU A 22 14.44 2.61 11.92
N TRP A 23 15.25 1.59 12.09
CA TRP A 23 14.98 0.28 11.50
C TRP A 23 13.66 -0.31 11.96
N GLY A 24 13.37 -0.23 13.26
CA GLY A 24 12.13 -0.77 13.80
C GLY A 24 10.89 -0.09 13.23
N LYS A 25 10.95 1.23 13.08
CA LYS A 25 9.84 1.98 12.51
C LYS A 25 9.67 1.69 11.03
N ARG A 26 10.79 1.56 10.31
CA ARG A 26 10.74 1.22 8.90
C ARG A 26 10.06 -0.13 8.68
N LYS A 27 10.36 -1.07 9.54
CA LYS A 27 9.77 -2.41 9.45
C LYS A 27 8.25 -2.36 9.58
N LYS A 28 7.76 -1.57 10.54
CA LYS A 28 6.32 -1.41 10.74
C LYS A 28 5.65 -0.74 9.55
N ILE A 29 6.29 0.29 9.02
CA ILE A 29 5.75 1.00 7.86
C ILE A 29 5.69 0.08 6.65
N LYS A 30 6.73 -0.69 6.43
CA LYS A 30 6.75 -1.64 5.31
C LYS A 30 5.63 -2.67 5.42
N ALA A 31 5.36 -3.14 6.64
CA ALA A 31 4.27 -4.08 6.85
C ALA A 31 2.92 -3.47 6.49
N LYS A 32 2.70 -2.22 6.86
CA LYS A 32 1.47 -1.52 6.50
C LYS A 32 1.34 -1.34 5.00
N ILE A 33 2.42 -0.95 4.35
CA ILE A 33 2.42 -0.78 2.90
C ILE A 33 2.05 -2.10 2.23
N LYS A 34 2.63 -3.18 2.68
CA LYS A 34 2.37 -4.50 2.12
C LYS A 34 0.89 -4.88 2.24
N ALA A 35 0.29 -4.61 3.40
CA ALA A 35 -1.13 -4.89 3.59
C ALA A 35 -2.00 -4.05 2.66
N LEU A 36 -1.66 -2.77 2.50
CA LEU A 36 -2.40 -1.88 1.63
C LEU A 36 -2.23 -2.23 0.15
N VAL A 37 -1.06 -2.71 -0.22
CA VAL A 37 -0.83 -3.15 -1.59
C VAL A 37 -1.71 -4.36 -1.92
N LYS A 38 -1.87 -5.27 -0.98
CA LYS A 38 -2.77 -6.40 -1.18
C LYS A 38 -4.20 -5.94 -1.37
N GLU A 39 -4.63 -4.97 -0.59
CA GLU A 39 -5.96 -4.41 -0.72
C GLU A 39 -6.14 -3.70 -2.06
N LYS A 40 -5.14 -2.94 -2.46
CA LYS A 40 -5.12 -2.29 -3.76
C LYS A 40 -5.30 -3.31 -4.89
N GLU A 41 -4.59 -4.42 -4.82
CA GLU A 41 -4.70 -5.46 -5.83
C GLU A 41 -6.09 -6.07 -5.90
N LYS A 42 -6.75 -6.18 -4.77
CA LYS A 42 -8.14 -6.65 -4.74
C LYS A 42 -9.04 -5.71 -5.53
N TYR A 43 -8.91 -4.41 -5.29
CA TYR A 43 -9.69 -3.42 -6.01
C TYR A 43 -9.41 -3.49 -7.50
N GLU A 44 -8.16 -3.61 -7.87
CA GLU A 44 -7.78 -3.67 -9.27
C GLU A 44 -8.37 -4.89 -9.96
N THR A 45 -8.39 -6.01 -9.28
CA THR A 45 -8.98 -7.21 -9.84
C THR A 45 -10.47 -7.04 -10.09
N VAL A 46 -11.17 -6.40 -9.13
CA VAL A 46 -12.61 -6.19 -9.25
C VAL A 46 -12.93 -5.16 -10.32
N TYR A 47 -12.27 -4.01 -10.28
CA TYR A 47 -12.62 -2.90 -11.17
C TYR A 47 -12.15 -3.08 -12.59
N PHE A 48 -11.00 -3.68 -12.77
CA PHE A 48 -10.45 -3.84 -14.09
C PHE A 48 -10.80 -5.19 -14.71
N GLY A 49 -11.46 -6.04 -13.96
CA GLY A 49 -11.82 -7.36 -14.42
C GLY A 49 -10.60 -8.15 -14.85
N LYS A 50 -9.49 -7.83 -14.30
CA LYS A 50 -8.25 -8.39 -14.76
C LYS A 50 -7.94 -9.66 -14.01
N VAL A 51 -7.95 -10.71 -14.73
CA VAL A 51 -7.49 -11.98 -14.19
C VAL A 51 -6.05 -12.10 -14.65
N LEU A 52 -5.17 -12.11 -13.70
CA LEU A 52 -3.78 -12.35 -14.00
C LEU A 52 -3.61 -13.82 -14.21
N GLY A 53 -3.75 -14.17 -15.40
CA GLY A 53 -3.56 -15.56 -15.78
C GLY A 53 -2.12 -15.82 -15.92
#